data_e7c725d9de8c014c483979a33a24f1eb
#
_entry.id   e7c725d9de8c014c483979a33a24f1eb
#
_cell.length_a   1.000
_cell.length_b   1.000
_cell.length_c   1.000
_cell.angle_alpha   90.00
_cell.angle_beta   90.00
_cell.angle_gamma   90.00
#
_symmetry.space_group_name_H-M   'P 1'
#
loop_
_entity.id
_entity.type
_entity.pdbx_description
1 polymer ?
#
loop_
_entity_poly.entity_id
_entity_poly.type
_entity_poly.pdbx_seq_one_letter_code
_entity_poly.pdbx_strand_id
1 'polypeptide(L)'
;YYLLLTCIQPTIHIIGSDTMNMKFNTLIAKSKRLLLYPLLIVLIIASQAVYSFGAGNAAQNTKAPISYVNNFEDGLNLLKKVPFFEERLRKLVDTNGLAALKKLGYYQEKFSDKDLNIRSALIHIQSEYNIKPDGKWDKRITDIVMSKLLGIETPSLDKVSDIPVEGLWITINKSKNILTLYKGGKPVKKYPVAIGNPPSLTPSGKFTIVNKIVNPAWGGGGYAQPVKGGSPSNPLGYRWMGLSIKGGSSYGIHGTTAPYSIGTYASHGCIRMFNFDVESLFPQIPMNTKVYIGTQEELAKW
;
A
#
# COMPACT_ATOMS: atom_id res chain seq x y z
N TYR A 1 -12.35 19.48 -19.18
CA TYR A 1 -11.15 18.63 -19.20
C TYR A 1 -10.75 18.19 -20.63
N TYR A 2 -11.60 18.43 -21.63
CA TYR A 2 -11.35 18.02 -23.04
C TYR A 2 -10.79 19.15 -23.92
N LEU A 3 -10.73 20.37 -23.41
CA LEU A 3 -10.38 21.57 -24.20
C LEU A 3 -8.92 22.06 -24.09
N LEU A 4 -8.06 21.36 -23.31
CA LEU A 4 -6.65 21.75 -23.11
C LEU A 4 -5.63 20.87 -23.85
N LEU A 5 -6.09 19.91 -24.66
CA LEU A 5 -5.21 18.99 -25.40
C LEU A 5 -4.94 19.36 -26.86
N THR A 6 -5.49 20.50 -27.34
CA THR A 6 -5.40 20.87 -28.76
C THR A 6 -4.32 21.89 -29.11
N CYS A 7 -3.54 22.40 -28.14
CA CYS A 7 -2.58 23.50 -28.40
C CYS A 7 -1.10 23.22 -28.15
N ILE A 8 -0.67 21.97 -27.92
CA ILE A 8 0.77 21.69 -27.80
C ILE A 8 1.14 20.53 -28.72
N GLN A 9 1.60 20.85 -29.93
CA GLN A 9 2.44 19.94 -30.71
C GLN A 9 3.89 20.16 -30.31
N PRO A 10 4.53 19.27 -29.53
CA PRO A 10 5.97 19.34 -29.36
C PRO A 10 6.62 18.69 -30.58
N THR A 11 7.22 19.49 -31.45
CA THR A 11 8.18 19.03 -32.45
C THR A 11 9.47 18.70 -31.72
N ILE A 12 9.77 17.43 -31.54
CA ILE A 12 11.07 17.00 -31.01
C ILE A 12 12.05 17.01 -32.19
N HIS A 13 12.91 18.03 -32.28
CA HIS A 13 14.04 18.02 -33.19
C HIS A 13 15.14 17.11 -32.59
N ILE A 14 15.29 15.91 -33.18
CA ILE A 14 16.48 15.10 -32.97
C ILE A 14 17.51 15.56 -34.00
N ILE A 15 18.59 16.14 -33.54
CA ILE A 15 19.71 16.58 -34.42
C ILE A 15 20.49 15.32 -34.82
N GLY A 16 20.13 14.76 -35.92
CA GLY A 16 20.81 13.71 -36.67
C GLY A 16 20.13 13.63 -38.03
N SER A 17 20.88 13.51 -39.08
CA SER A 17 20.59 13.85 -40.49
C SER A 17 19.39 13.19 -41.18
N ASP A 18 18.41 12.61 -40.47
CA ASP A 18 17.19 12.11 -41.11
C ASP A 18 15.95 12.52 -40.28
N THR A 19 15.15 13.40 -40.87
CA THR A 19 13.85 13.83 -40.32
C THR A 19 12.81 12.71 -40.49
N MET A 20 12.56 11.95 -39.40
CA MET A 20 11.47 10.99 -39.37
C MET A 20 10.27 11.62 -38.63
N ASN A 21 9.27 12.07 -39.41
CA ASN A 21 7.99 12.59 -38.93
C ASN A 21 7.13 11.43 -38.44
N MET A 22 7.27 11.02 -37.17
CA MET A 22 6.38 10.03 -36.55
C MET A 22 5.18 10.73 -35.93
N LYS A 23 4.01 10.58 -36.53
CA LYS A 23 2.75 11.05 -35.94
C LYS A 23 2.46 10.25 -34.69
N PHE A 24 2.34 10.95 -33.55
CA PHE A 24 2.08 10.41 -32.21
C PHE A 24 0.90 9.42 -32.15
N ASN A 25 -0.12 9.61 -33.00
CA ASN A 25 -1.31 8.75 -33.11
C ASN A 25 -1.02 7.33 -33.63
N THR A 26 0.11 7.11 -34.31
CA THR A 26 0.47 5.79 -34.86
C THR A 26 1.11 4.88 -33.78
N LEU A 27 1.71 5.46 -32.75
CA LEU A 27 2.28 4.72 -31.61
C LEU A 27 1.20 4.21 -30.67
N ILE A 28 0.14 5.00 -30.46
CA ILE A 28 -0.99 4.64 -29.59
C ILE A 28 -1.85 3.52 -30.22
N ALA A 29 -2.00 3.52 -31.54
CA ALA A 29 -2.83 2.56 -32.25
C ALA A 29 -2.22 1.15 -32.36
N LYS A 30 -0.92 0.98 -32.20
CA LYS A 30 -0.24 -0.33 -32.31
C LYS A 30 0.09 -1.01 -30.98
N SER A 31 0.02 -0.33 -29.84
CA SER A 31 0.24 -0.97 -28.55
C SER A 31 -1.09 -1.26 -27.84
N LYS A 32 -1.59 -2.48 -27.93
CA LYS A 32 -2.72 -3.02 -27.15
C LYS A 32 -2.40 -3.22 -25.67
N ARG A 33 -1.40 -2.53 -25.11
CA ARG A 33 -1.03 -2.66 -23.70
C ARG A 33 -0.88 -1.30 -23.04
N LEU A 34 -1.74 -1.05 -22.08
CA LEU A 34 -1.89 0.11 -21.16
C LEU A 34 -0.62 0.46 -20.35
N LEU A 35 0.54 -0.09 -20.68
CA LEU A 35 1.79 -0.02 -19.89
C LEU A 35 2.72 1.15 -20.26
N LEU A 36 2.44 1.90 -21.33
CA LEU A 36 3.26 3.05 -21.74
C LEU A 36 2.93 4.35 -20.99
N TYR A 37 1.77 4.42 -20.33
CA TYR A 37 1.33 5.61 -19.60
C TYR A 37 2.22 5.98 -18.40
N PRO A 38 2.70 5.04 -17.57
CA PRO A 38 3.59 5.39 -16.46
C PRO A 38 4.93 5.94 -16.92
N LEU A 39 5.49 5.38 -17.99
CA LEU A 39 6.78 5.81 -18.52
C LEU A 39 6.72 7.23 -19.12
N LEU A 40 5.65 7.54 -19.81
CA LEU A 40 5.42 8.88 -20.38
C LEU A 40 5.25 9.94 -19.26
N ILE A 41 4.55 9.60 -18.19
CA ILE A 41 4.36 10.47 -17.03
C ILE A 41 5.68 10.69 -16.29
N VAL A 42 6.51 9.67 -16.13
CA VAL A 42 7.84 9.79 -15.52
C VAL A 42 8.78 10.65 -16.38
N LEU A 43 8.73 10.51 -17.70
CA LEU A 43 9.49 11.36 -18.65
C LEU A 43 9.01 12.81 -18.62
N ILE A 44 7.71 13.07 -18.50
CA ILE A 44 7.15 14.43 -18.41
C ILE A 44 7.53 15.08 -17.07
N ILE A 45 7.49 14.35 -15.96
CA ILE A 45 7.90 14.86 -14.64
C ILE A 45 9.41 15.11 -14.62
N ALA A 46 10.21 14.23 -15.20
CA ALA A 46 11.66 14.43 -15.34
C ALA A 46 11.99 15.65 -16.22
N SER A 47 11.26 15.87 -17.30
CA SER A 47 11.47 17.03 -18.17
C SER A 47 11.05 18.34 -17.49
N GLN A 48 9.95 18.37 -16.75
CA GLN A 48 9.54 19.57 -16.01
C GLN A 48 10.49 19.89 -14.84
N ALA A 49 11.04 18.87 -14.17
CA ALA A 49 12.08 19.07 -13.15
C ALA A 49 13.37 19.64 -13.75
N VAL A 50 13.71 19.30 -14.99
CA VAL A 50 14.87 19.87 -15.71
C VAL A 50 14.63 21.34 -16.05
N TYR A 51 13.40 21.74 -16.43
CA TYR A 51 13.08 23.15 -16.75
C TYR A 51 13.06 24.07 -15.52
N SER A 52 12.70 23.58 -14.35
CA SER A 52 12.65 24.39 -13.14
C SER A 52 13.98 24.52 -12.39
N PHE A 53 15.00 23.72 -12.72
CA PHE A 53 16.32 23.74 -12.07
C PHE A 53 17.49 24.16 -12.99
N GLY A 54 17.25 24.46 -14.27
CA GLY A 54 18.27 24.54 -15.30
C GLY A 54 18.55 25.93 -15.88
N ALA A 55 18.32 27.03 -15.15
CA ALA A 55 18.83 28.36 -15.56
C ALA A 55 20.19 28.66 -14.90
N GLY A 56 21.15 27.77 -15.05
CA GLY A 56 22.50 27.97 -14.55
C GLY A 56 23.47 26.94 -15.14
N ASN A 57 24.15 27.35 -16.20
CA ASN A 57 25.39 26.80 -16.74
C ASN A 57 25.76 25.34 -16.52
N ALA A 58 25.51 24.46 -17.51
CA ALA A 58 26.41 23.36 -17.89
C ALA A 58 25.98 22.77 -19.25
N ALA A 59 26.25 23.46 -20.33
CA ALA A 59 26.37 22.86 -21.65
C ALA A 59 27.82 22.44 -21.81
N GLN A 60 28.10 21.13 -21.68
CA GLN A 60 29.13 20.44 -22.45
C GLN A 60 29.22 18.96 -22.09
N ASN A 61 29.12 18.16 -23.16
CA ASN A 61 29.57 16.75 -23.26
C ASN A 61 28.87 15.67 -22.47
N THR A 62 27.84 15.03 -23.10
CA THR A 62 27.84 13.56 -23.24
C THR A 62 26.88 13.18 -24.37
N LYS A 63 27.42 12.87 -25.54
CA LYS A 63 26.74 12.13 -26.61
C LYS A 63 26.72 10.66 -26.20
N ALA A 64 25.63 10.17 -25.61
CA ALA A 64 25.34 8.76 -25.56
C ALA A 64 24.36 8.44 -26.71
N PRO A 65 24.59 7.44 -27.56
CA PRO A 65 23.64 7.06 -28.60
C PRO A 65 22.40 6.47 -27.94
N ILE A 66 21.25 7.07 -28.21
CA ILE A 66 19.95 6.49 -27.85
C ILE A 66 19.70 5.38 -28.86
N SER A 67 20.02 4.14 -28.50
CA SER A 67 19.59 2.97 -29.25
C SER A 67 18.09 2.79 -29.02
N TYR A 68 17.33 2.48 -30.05
CA TYR A 68 15.89 2.24 -29.97
C TYR A 68 15.59 1.10 -28.98
N VAL A 69 14.74 1.41 -28.02
CA VAL A 69 14.26 0.43 -27.05
C VAL A 69 13.02 -0.23 -27.62
N ASN A 70 13.09 -1.51 -27.93
CA ASN A 70 12.03 -2.24 -28.63
C ASN A 70 10.89 -2.71 -27.71
N ASN A 71 11.08 -2.64 -26.38
CA ASN A 71 10.06 -3.00 -25.41
C ASN A 71 10.27 -2.26 -24.05
N PHE A 72 9.27 -2.34 -23.18
CA PHE A 72 9.27 -1.71 -21.87
C PHE A 72 10.42 -2.16 -20.96
N GLU A 73 10.74 -3.45 -20.98
CA GLU A 73 11.82 -4.06 -20.20
C GLU A 73 13.18 -3.47 -20.53
N ASP A 74 13.46 -3.29 -21.85
CA ASP A 74 14.70 -2.68 -22.32
C ASP A 74 14.80 -1.20 -21.90
N GLY A 75 13.67 -0.47 -21.95
CA GLY A 75 13.58 0.91 -21.48
C GLY A 75 13.86 1.04 -19.98
N LEU A 76 13.29 0.16 -19.19
CA LEU A 76 13.48 0.10 -17.75
C LEU A 76 14.92 -0.27 -17.38
N ASN A 77 15.52 -1.23 -18.11
CA ASN A 77 16.91 -1.64 -17.92
C ASN A 77 17.91 -0.55 -18.35
N LEU A 78 17.55 0.25 -19.38
CA LEU A 78 18.34 1.42 -19.76
C LEU A 78 18.29 2.51 -18.69
N LEU A 79 17.11 2.80 -18.13
CA LEU A 79 16.93 3.76 -17.03
C LEU A 79 17.66 3.31 -15.76
N LYS A 80 17.69 2.00 -15.46
CA LYS A 80 18.47 1.44 -14.35
C LYS A 80 20.00 1.62 -14.53
N LYS A 81 20.47 1.73 -15.77
CA LYS A 81 21.88 1.92 -16.11
C LYS A 81 22.34 3.37 -16.13
N VAL A 82 21.43 4.34 -15.94
CA VAL A 82 21.75 5.78 -15.84
C VAL A 82 21.77 6.18 -14.36
N PRO A 83 22.90 6.16 -13.67
CA PRO A 83 23.02 6.44 -12.22
C PRO A 83 22.39 7.78 -11.84
N PHE A 84 22.46 8.74 -12.75
CA PHE A 84 21.92 10.08 -12.61
C PHE A 84 20.39 10.15 -12.53
N PHE A 85 19.65 9.21 -13.19
CA PHE A 85 18.19 9.17 -13.14
C PHE A 85 17.70 8.62 -11.80
N GLU A 86 18.28 7.53 -11.32
CA GLU A 86 17.92 6.95 -10.02
C GLU A 86 18.19 7.94 -8.88
N GLU A 87 19.33 8.62 -8.90
CA GLU A 87 19.68 9.62 -7.89
C GLU A 87 18.69 10.79 -7.89
N ARG A 88 18.32 11.30 -9.07
CA ARG A 88 17.31 12.38 -9.19
C ARG A 88 15.93 11.92 -8.75
N LEU A 89 15.50 10.73 -9.14
CA LEU A 89 14.21 10.19 -8.70
C LEU A 89 14.20 9.98 -7.19
N ARG A 90 15.29 9.45 -6.63
CA ARG A 90 15.44 9.30 -5.18
C ARG A 90 15.32 10.63 -4.46
N LYS A 91 16.08 11.65 -4.89
CA LYS A 91 16.01 12.99 -4.32
C LYS A 91 14.61 13.60 -4.42
N LEU A 92 13.91 13.38 -5.54
CA LEU A 92 12.54 13.84 -5.74
C LEU A 92 11.58 13.14 -4.76
N VAL A 93 11.70 11.83 -4.60
CA VAL A 93 10.87 11.03 -3.67
C VAL A 93 11.16 11.41 -2.23
N ASP A 94 12.43 11.55 -1.84
CA ASP A 94 12.81 11.94 -0.48
C ASP A 94 12.34 13.37 -0.12
N THR A 95 12.36 14.26 -1.09
CA THR A 95 11.92 15.66 -0.89
C THR A 95 10.40 15.80 -0.93
N ASN A 96 9.71 15.00 -1.73
CA ASN A 96 8.28 15.11 -2.01
C ASN A 96 7.50 13.81 -1.69
N GLY A 97 7.89 13.09 -0.63
CA GLY A 97 7.32 11.80 -0.27
C GLY A 97 5.80 11.80 -0.14
N LEU A 98 5.24 12.86 0.46
CA LEU A 98 3.78 12.99 0.58
C LEU A 98 3.08 13.07 -0.79
N ALA A 99 3.65 13.81 -1.74
CA ALA A 99 3.11 13.90 -3.09
C ALA A 99 3.18 12.53 -3.82
N ALA A 100 4.27 11.80 -3.60
CA ALA A 100 4.42 10.44 -4.13
C ALA A 100 3.37 9.47 -3.53
N LEU A 101 3.14 9.51 -2.20
CA LEU A 101 2.10 8.71 -1.54
C LEU A 101 0.70 9.07 -2.00
N LYS A 102 0.40 10.36 -2.25
CA LYS A 102 -0.87 10.82 -2.84
C LYS A 102 -1.04 10.25 -4.24
N LYS A 103 -0.02 10.35 -5.10
CA LYS A 103 -0.05 9.83 -6.47
C LYS A 103 -0.25 8.31 -6.52
N LEU A 104 0.35 7.58 -5.60
CA LEU A 104 0.21 6.13 -5.47
C LEU A 104 -1.09 5.69 -4.77
N GLY A 105 -1.92 6.63 -4.30
CA GLY A 105 -3.20 6.35 -3.67
C GLY A 105 -3.15 5.94 -2.19
N TYR A 106 -1.96 5.97 -1.55
CA TYR A 106 -1.82 5.63 -0.13
C TYR A 106 -2.30 6.75 0.79
N TYR A 107 -2.01 8.02 0.44
CA TYR A 107 -2.44 9.14 1.26
C TYR A 107 -3.91 9.48 1.00
N GLN A 108 -4.72 9.40 2.05
CA GLN A 108 -6.13 9.77 2.06
C GLN A 108 -6.40 10.65 3.29
N GLU A 109 -7.23 11.66 3.12
CA GLU A 109 -7.65 12.56 4.21
C GLU A 109 -8.84 11.95 4.97
N LYS A 110 -8.56 10.88 5.75
CA LYS A 110 -9.55 10.16 6.57
C LYS A 110 -9.72 10.74 7.97
N PHE A 111 -8.77 11.54 8.41
CA PHE A 111 -8.73 12.15 9.73
C PHE A 111 -8.55 13.66 9.58
N SER A 112 -9.06 14.44 10.54
CA SER A 112 -8.75 15.87 10.65
C SER A 112 -7.27 16.12 10.97
N ASP A 113 -6.63 15.15 11.60
CA ASP A 113 -5.21 15.14 11.94
C ASP A 113 -4.37 14.76 10.70
N LYS A 114 -3.56 15.71 10.23
CA LYS A 114 -2.70 15.53 9.05
C LYS A 114 -1.59 14.52 9.31
N ASP A 115 -1.01 14.51 10.50
CA ASP A 115 0.09 13.60 10.84
C ASP A 115 -0.41 12.16 10.92
N LEU A 116 -1.63 11.96 11.40
CA LEU A 116 -2.29 10.65 11.37
C LEU A 116 -2.59 10.19 9.94
N ASN A 117 -2.98 11.09 9.02
CA ASN A 117 -3.16 10.74 7.61
C ASN A 117 -1.83 10.34 6.96
N ILE A 118 -0.72 11.05 7.24
CA ILE A 118 0.62 10.70 6.76
C ILE A 118 1.04 9.34 7.33
N ARG A 119 0.90 9.16 8.65
CA ARG A 119 1.21 7.90 9.31
C ARG A 119 0.38 6.75 8.74
N SER A 120 -0.91 6.95 8.53
CA SER A 120 -1.79 5.96 7.92
C SER A 120 -1.28 5.52 6.54
N ALA A 121 -0.91 6.46 5.68
CA ALA A 121 -0.35 6.16 4.37
C ALA A 121 0.94 5.32 4.46
N LEU A 122 1.84 5.69 5.39
CA LEU A 122 3.11 5.00 5.59
C LEU A 122 2.91 3.57 6.11
N ILE A 123 2.06 3.36 7.11
CA ILE A 123 1.85 2.02 7.65
C ILE A 123 1.08 1.10 6.69
N HIS A 124 0.29 1.65 5.77
CA HIS A 124 -0.34 0.85 4.71
C HIS A 124 0.69 0.37 3.67
N ILE A 125 1.56 1.26 3.15
CA ILE A 125 2.61 0.84 2.22
C ILE A 125 3.59 -0.12 2.90
N GLN A 126 3.96 0.10 4.16
CA GLN A 126 4.80 -0.81 4.93
C GLN A 126 4.15 -2.20 5.05
N SER A 127 2.85 -2.25 5.36
CA SER A 127 2.11 -3.52 5.48
C SER A 127 2.04 -4.27 4.15
N GLU A 128 1.80 -3.57 3.04
CA GLU A 128 1.76 -4.17 1.70
C GLU A 128 3.07 -4.90 1.37
N TYR A 129 4.20 -4.36 1.82
CA TYR A 129 5.53 -4.93 1.60
C TYR A 129 6.07 -5.78 2.77
N ASN A 130 5.20 -6.24 3.68
CA ASN A 130 5.56 -7.05 4.84
C ASN A 130 6.62 -6.40 5.75
N ILE A 131 6.68 -5.08 5.77
CA ILE A 131 7.47 -4.29 6.71
C ILE A 131 6.60 -4.01 7.94
N LYS A 132 7.16 -4.17 9.14
CA LYS A 132 6.44 -3.80 10.37
C LYS A 132 5.99 -2.34 10.30
N PRO A 133 4.68 -2.04 10.46
CA PRO A 133 4.11 -0.72 10.26
C PRO A 133 4.41 0.24 11.42
N ASP A 134 5.59 0.84 11.43
CA ASP A 134 6.02 1.83 12.42
C ASP A 134 5.65 3.28 12.03
N GLY A 135 5.27 3.51 10.77
CA GLY A 135 4.90 4.81 10.23
C GLY A 135 6.08 5.75 9.99
N LYS A 136 7.30 5.23 9.90
CA LYS A 136 8.50 6.01 9.59
C LYS A 136 8.86 5.92 8.13
N TRP A 137 9.30 7.04 7.58
CA TRP A 137 9.92 7.07 6.26
C TRP A 137 11.40 6.70 6.39
N ASP A 138 11.84 5.70 5.66
CA ASP A 138 13.25 5.29 5.60
C ASP A 138 13.65 4.97 4.14
N LYS A 139 14.91 4.59 3.93
CA LYS A 139 15.43 4.23 2.61
C LYS A 139 14.62 3.11 1.94
N ARG A 140 14.12 2.13 2.71
CA ARG A 140 13.30 1.02 2.17
C ARG A 140 12.00 1.55 1.58
N ILE A 141 11.37 2.53 2.26
CA ILE A 141 10.13 3.16 1.77
C ILE A 141 10.42 3.99 0.51
N THR A 142 11.53 4.73 0.47
CA THR A 142 11.98 5.41 -0.74
C THR A 142 12.13 4.43 -1.91
N ASP A 143 12.83 3.32 -1.71
CA ASP A 143 13.06 2.29 -2.74
C ASP A 143 11.73 1.67 -3.23
N ILE A 144 10.80 1.38 -2.33
CA ILE A 144 9.47 0.87 -2.64
C ILE A 144 8.66 1.89 -3.45
N VAL A 145 8.62 3.13 -3.00
CA VAL A 145 7.90 4.22 -3.68
C VAL A 145 8.46 4.43 -5.09
N MET A 146 9.79 4.42 -5.24
CA MET A 146 10.45 4.49 -6.54
C MET A 146 10.05 3.32 -7.44
N SER A 147 10.10 2.08 -6.93
CA SER A 147 9.71 0.88 -7.68
C SER A 147 8.25 0.97 -8.15
N LYS A 148 7.33 1.38 -7.26
CA LYS A 148 5.93 1.58 -7.62
C LYS A 148 5.72 2.68 -8.66
N LEU A 149 6.43 3.81 -8.54
CA LEU A 149 6.36 4.88 -9.54
C LEU A 149 6.88 4.42 -10.92
N LEU A 150 7.80 3.46 -10.94
CA LEU A 150 8.34 2.83 -12.15
C LEU A 150 7.50 1.65 -12.64
N GLY A 151 6.40 1.30 -11.97
CA GLY A 151 5.57 0.14 -12.32
C GLY A 151 6.24 -1.21 -12.05
N ILE A 152 7.30 -1.24 -11.22
CA ILE A 152 7.99 -2.47 -10.83
C ILE A 152 7.23 -3.03 -9.62
N GLU A 153 6.49 -4.11 -9.83
CA GLU A 153 5.84 -4.82 -8.74
C GLU A 153 6.80 -5.85 -8.13
N THR A 154 7.04 -5.72 -6.82
CA THR A 154 7.70 -6.75 -6.02
C THR A 154 6.68 -7.32 -5.06
N PRO A 155 6.01 -8.43 -5.40
CA PRO A 155 5.02 -9.02 -4.51
C PRO A 155 5.71 -9.53 -3.23
N SER A 156 5.20 -9.10 -2.09
CA SER A 156 5.64 -9.57 -0.79
C SER A 156 4.66 -10.61 -0.27
N LEU A 157 5.04 -11.88 -0.36
CA LEU A 157 4.26 -13.01 0.14
C LEU A 157 4.60 -13.31 1.59
N ASP A 158 3.59 -13.61 2.40
CA ASP A 158 3.81 -14.27 3.69
C ASP A 158 4.16 -15.75 3.43
N LYS A 159 5.08 -16.29 4.23
CA LYS A 159 5.35 -17.72 4.21
C LYS A 159 4.30 -18.40 5.10
N VAL A 160 3.37 -19.11 4.50
CA VAL A 160 2.36 -19.94 5.18
C VAL A 160 2.37 -21.30 4.50
N SER A 161 2.43 -22.39 5.28
CA SER A 161 2.54 -23.74 4.71
C SER A 161 1.18 -24.36 4.40
N ASP A 162 0.18 -24.19 5.29
CA ASP A 162 -1.18 -24.73 5.10
C ASP A 162 -2.09 -23.68 4.47
N ILE A 163 -1.91 -23.48 3.18
CA ILE A 163 -2.70 -22.50 2.42
C ILE A 163 -4.03 -23.13 2.00
N PRO A 164 -5.20 -22.56 2.36
CA PRO A 164 -6.48 -22.95 1.79
C PRO A 164 -6.46 -22.87 0.26
N VAL A 165 -6.85 -23.95 -0.40
CA VAL A 165 -6.81 -24.04 -1.87
C VAL A 165 -7.77 -23.05 -2.52
N GLU A 166 -8.93 -22.82 -1.88
CA GLU A 166 -9.99 -21.95 -2.37
C GLU A 166 -10.57 -21.04 -1.29
N GLY A 167 -11.33 -20.04 -1.73
CA GLY A 167 -12.06 -19.14 -0.85
C GLY A 167 -11.19 -18.03 -0.25
N LEU A 168 -11.85 -17.18 0.54
CA LEU A 168 -11.22 -16.11 1.30
C LEU A 168 -10.77 -16.64 2.67
N TRP A 169 -9.61 -16.22 3.10
CA TRP A 169 -9.06 -16.49 4.43
C TRP A 169 -8.12 -15.40 4.89
N ILE A 170 -7.77 -15.37 6.16
CA ILE A 170 -7.02 -14.28 6.77
C ILE A 170 -5.83 -14.84 7.53
N THR A 171 -4.69 -14.16 7.46
CA THR A 171 -3.60 -14.29 8.44
C THR A 171 -3.49 -13.04 9.31
N ILE A 172 -3.13 -13.23 10.59
CA ILE A 172 -2.69 -12.16 11.50
C ILE A 172 -1.26 -12.47 11.90
N ASN A 173 -0.31 -11.75 11.29
CA ASN A 173 1.10 -11.87 11.61
C ASN A 173 1.42 -11.01 12.84
N LYS A 174 1.60 -11.65 13.99
CA LYS A 174 1.86 -10.99 15.28
C LYS A 174 3.23 -10.32 15.36
N SER A 175 4.22 -10.88 14.66
CA SER A 175 5.58 -10.29 14.62
C SER A 175 5.59 -8.95 13.89
N LYS A 176 4.69 -8.79 12.90
CA LYS A 176 4.66 -7.62 12.02
C LYS A 176 3.46 -6.72 12.23
N ASN A 177 2.45 -7.10 13.02
CA ASN A 177 1.19 -6.37 13.18
C ASN A 177 0.47 -6.14 11.83
N ILE A 178 0.39 -7.20 11.03
CA ILE A 178 -0.22 -7.16 9.70
C ILE A 178 -1.33 -8.22 9.62
N LEU A 179 -2.50 -7.80 9.14
CA LEU A 179 -3.56 -8.66 8.67
C LEU A 179 -3.45 -8.79 7.15
N THR A 180 -3.40 -10.01 6.63
CA THR A 180 -3.44 -10.27 5.18
C THR A 180 -4.72 -11.02 4.84
N LEU A 181 -5.50 -10.47 3.91
CA LEU A 181 -6.61 -11.14 3.26
C LEU A 181 -6.09 -11.91 2.05
N TYR A 182 -6.41 -13.19 1.96
CA TYR A 182 -6.07 -14.06 0.85
C TYR A 182 -7.31 -14.55 0.11
N LYS A 183 -7.11 -14.88 -1.16
CA LYS A 183 -8.03 -15.71 -1.97
C LYS A 183 -7.21 -16.88 -2.54
N GLY A 184 -7.47 -18.09 -2.02
CA GLY A 184 -6.55 -19.20 -2.24
C GLY A 184 -5.13 -18.85 -1.83
N GLY A 185 -4.12 -19.18 -2.63
CA GLY A 185 -2.71 -18.87 -2.37
C GLY A 185 -2.28 -17.43 -2.63
N LYS A 186 -3.18 -16.52 -3.07
CA LYS A 186 -2.81 -15.16 -3.48
C LYS A 186 -3.25 -14.13 -2.43
N PRO A 187 -2.36 -13.24 -1.96
CA PRO A 187 -2.76 -12.10 -1.15
C PRO A 187 -3.62 -11.14 -1.97
N VAL A 188 -4.76 -10.73 -1.39
CA VAL A 188 -5.70 -9.77 -1.98
C VAL A 188 -5.39 -8.37 -1.47
N LYS A 189 -5.22 -8.24 -0.15
CA LYS A 189 -4.94 -6.96 0.51
C LYS A 189 -4.31 -7.18 1.87
N LYS A 190 -3.43 -6.25 2.26
CA LYS A 190 -2.81 -6.21 3.58
C LYS A 190 -3.21 -4.95 4.33
N TYR A 191 -3.36 -5.11 5.64
CA TYR A 191 -3.80 -4.04 6.53
C TYR A 191 -2.90 -3.97 7.76
N PRO A 192 -2.46 -2.77 8.16
CA PRO A 192 -1.83 -2.60 9.47
C PRO A 192 -2.85 -2.83 10.57
N VAL A 193 -2.46 -3.52 11.64
CA VAL A 193 -3.33 -3.80 12.79
C VAL A 193 -2.65 -3.52 14.12
N ALA A 194 -3.42 -3.32 15.17
CA ALA A 194 -2.92 -3.45 16.55
C ALA A 194 -3.39 -4.78 17.14
N ILE A 195 -2.52 -5.38 17.96
CA ILE A 195 -2.79 -6.64 18.65
C ILE A 195 -2.53 -6.50 20.16
N GLY A 196 -2.62 -7.58 20.91
CA GLY A 196 -2.42 -7.62 22.36
C GLY A 196 -1.08 -7.05 22.83
N ASN A 197 -1.08 -6.41 23.98
CA ASN A 197 0.12 -5.98 24.69
C ASN A 197 0.15 -6.59 26.10
N PRO A 198 1.00 -7.60 26.35
CA PRO A 198 1.98 -8.20 25.41
C PRO A 198 1.33 -8.99 24.25
N PRO A 199 2.11 -9.32 23.20
CA PRO A 199 1.57 -10.06 22.03
C PRO A 199 0.96 -11.42 22.35
N SER A 200 1.32 -12.02 23.48
CA SER A 200 0.75 -13.28 23.99
C SER A 200 -0.73 -13.18 24.35
N LEU A 201 -1.25 -11.97 24.63
CA LEU A 201 -2.68 -11.77 24.88
C LEU A 201 -3.53 -12.01 23.61
N THR A 202 -2.95 -11.90 22.42
CA THR A 202 -3.59 -12.36 21.18
C THR A 202 -3.19 -13.83 20.97
N PRO A 203 -4.11 -14.79 21.14
CA PRO A 203 -3.78 -16.21 21.04
C PRO A 203 -3.30 -16.58 19.64
N SER A 204 -2.27 -17.45 19.56
CA SER A 204 -1.87 -18.08 18.30
C SER A 204 -2.77 -19.31 18.04
N GLY A 205 -3.07 -19.58 16.77
CA GLY A 205 -3.87 -20.72 16.36
C GLY A 205 -4.63 -20.52 15.06
N LYS A 206 -5.41 -21.54 14.70
CA LYS A 206 -6.31 -21.53 13.54
C LYS A 206 -7.74 -21.37 14.04
N PHE A 207 -8.37 -20.28 13.64
CA PHE A 207 -9.70 -19.87 14.08
C PHE A 207 -10.62 -19.65 12.89
N THR A 208 -11.89 -19.36 13.17
CA THR A 208 -12.89 -18.93 12.16
C THR A 208 -13.66 -17.72 12.65
N ILE A 209 -14.26 -16.98 11.72
CA ILE A 209 -15.23 -15.93 12.03
C ILE A 209 -16.56 -16.58 12.36
N VAL A 210 -17.05 -16.41 13.60
CA VAL A 210 -18.28 -17.05 14.10
C VAL A 210 -19.44 -16.09 14.31
N ASN A 211 -19.17 -14.78 14.31
CA ASN A 211 -20.22 -13.76 14.27
C ASN A 211 -19.72 -12.49 13.61
N LYS A 212 -20.67 -11.66 13.14
CA LYS A 212 -20.42 -10.38 12.51
C LYS A 212 -21.47 -9.39 12.95
N ILE A 213 -21.04 -8.23 13.49
CA ILE A 213 -21.96 -7.22 14.04
C ILE A 213 -21.60 -5.83 13.47
N VAL A 214 -22.63 -5.16 12.93
CA VAL A 214 -22.57 -3.74 12.56
C VAL A 214 -22.93 -2.93 13.80
N ASN A 215 -22.13 -1.92 14.10
CA ASN A 215 -22.28 -1.07 15.27
C ASN A 215 -22.39 -1.88 16.58
N PRO A 216 -21.34 -2.68 16.92
CA PRO A 216 -21.34 -3.51 18.12
C PRO A 216 -21.46 -2.63 19.37
N ALA A 217 -22.23 -3.06 20.37
CA ALA A 217 -22.16 -2.47 21.70
C ALA A 217 -20.91 -3.00 22.42
N TRP A 218 -20.26 -2.16 23.22
CA TRP A 218 -19.14 -2.56 24.05
C TRP A 218 -19.56 -2.69 25.51
N GLY A 219 -19.35 -3.84 26.10
CA GLY A 219 -19.77 -4.14 27.48
C GLY A 219 -18.85 -3.62 28.59
N GLY A 220 -17.89 -2.73 28.27
CA GLY A 220 -16.99 -2.15 29.27
C GLY A 220 -15.76 -3.00 29.61
N GLY A 221 -15.66 -4.23 29.12
CA GLY A 221 -14.50 -5.12 29.35
C GLY A 221 -14.19 -5.47 30.80
N GLY A 222 -15.10 -5.18 31.72
CA GLY A 222 -14.91 -5.38 33.16
C GLY A 222 -14.16 -4.24 33.88
N TYR A 223 -13.76 -3.19 33.15
CA TYR A 223 -12.97 -2.08 33.72
C TYR A 223 -13.47 -0.68 33.35
N ALA A 224 -14.51 -0.56 32.54
CA ALA A 224 -15.10 0.70 32.14
C ALA A 224 -16.62 0.59 31.98
N GLN A 225 -17.32 1.72 31.85
CA GLN A 225 -18.75 1.74 31.59
C GLN A 225 -19.04 1.23 30.16
N PRO A 226 -20.14 0.48 29.99
CA PRO A 226 -20.62 0.05 28.68
C PRO A 226 -20.83 1.23 27.73
N VAL A 227 -20.54 1.03 26.44
CA VAL A 227 -20.75 2.04 25.40
C VAL A 227 -21.70 1.49 24.33
N LYS A 228 -22.72 2.28 24.02
CA LYS A 228 -23.75 1.96 23.02
C LYS A 228 -23.11 1.73 21.63
N GLY A 229 -23.65 0.77 20.89
CA GLY A 229 -23.29 0.54 19.50
C GLY A 229 -23.51 1.75 18.61
N GLY A 230 -22.57 2.01 17.70
CA GLY A 230 -22.59 3.17 16.79
C GLY A 230 -22.15 4.50 17.42
N SER A 231 -21.85 4.52 18.74
CA SER A 231 -21.28 5.73 19.37
C SER A 231 -19.88 6.00 18.81
N PRO A 232 -19.53 7.27 18.51
CA PRO A 232 -18.16 7.65 18.12
C PRO A 232 -17.12 7.35 19.21
N SER A 233 -17.54 7.24 20.47
CA SER A 233 -16.66 6.91 21.60
C SER A 233 -16.50 5.40 21.83
N ASN A 234 -17.15 4.55 21.02
CA ASN A 234 -17.09 3.10 21.19
C ASN A 234 -15.72 2.54 20.78
N PRO A 235 -14.95 1.94 21.67
CA PRO A 235 -13.60 1.44 21.39
C PRO A 235 -13.57 0.29 20.37
N LEU A 236 -14.72 -0.36 20.09
CA LEU A 236 -14.84 -1.37 19.03
C LEU A 236 -15.04 -0.76 17.64
N GLY A 237 -15.27 0.55 17.55
CA GLY A 237 -15.61 1.19 16.28
C GLY A 237 -16.97 0.72 15.74
N TYR A 238 -17.09 0.60 14.42
CA TYR A 238 -18.37 0.36 13.75
C TYR A 238 -18.58 -1.06 13.24
N ARG A 239 -17.58 -1.94 13.34
CA ARG A 239 -17.65 -3.34 12.88
C ARG A 239 -16.95 -4.26 13.85
N TRP A 240 -17.54 -5.44 14.02
CA TRP A 240 -17.01 -6.54 14.80
C TRP A 240 -17.10 -7.86 14.00
N MET A 241 -16.00 -8.58 13.95
CA MET A 241 -15.91 -9.95 13.44
C MET A 241 -15.33 -10.83 14.55
N GLY A 242 -16.19 -11.60 15.24
CA GLY A 242 -15.80 -12.43 16.37
C GLY A 242 -15.11 -13.72 15.91
N LEU A 243 -14.00 -14.04 16.58
CA LEU A 243 -13.22 -15.24 16.35
C LEU A 243 -13.77 -16.41 17.17
N SER A 244 -13.64 -17.65 16.70
CA SER A 244 -14.09 -18.87 17.40
C SER A 244 -13.39 -19.11 18.75
N ILE A 245 -12.61 -18.15 19.22
CA ILE A 245 -12.02 -18.14 20.55
C ILE A 245 -13.11 -17.79 21.55
N LYS A 246 -13.35 -18.66 22.53
CA LYS A 246 -14.37 -18.45 23.59
C LYS A 246 -15.74 -18.01 23.03
N GLY A 247 -16.18 -18.63 21.93
CA GLY A 247 -17.51 -18.38 21.36
C GLY A 247 -17.70 -17.07 20.61
N GLY A 248 -16.63 -16.34 20.30
CA GLY A 248 -16.68 -15.16 19.42
C GLY A 248 -17.09 -13.84 20.08
N SER A 249 -17.26 -13.81 21.39
CA SER A 249 -17.64 -12.60 22.12
C SER A 249 -16.44 -11.85 22.75
N SER A 250 -15.32 -12.55 23.00
CA SER A 250 -14.17 -12.01 23.73
C SER A 250 -13.00 -11.62 22.85
N TYR A 251 -12.87 -12.26 21.68
CA TYR A 251 -11.80 -11.97 20.72
C TYR A 251 -12.38 -11.74 19.34
N GLY A 252 -11.93 -10.68 18.69
CA GLY A 252 -12.43 -10.33 17.38
C GLY A 252 -11.52 -9.35 16.63
N ILE A 253 -11.85 -9.13 15.37
CA ILE A 253 -11.31 -8.10 14.50
C ILE A 253 -12.32 -6.97 14.47
N HIS A 254 -11.90 -5.75 14.83
CA HIS A 254 -12.83 -4.62 14.96
C HIS A 254 -12.14 -3.27 14.68
N GLY A 255 -12.92 -2.21 14.63
CA GLY A 255 -12.44 -0.83 14.50
C GLY A 255 -11.78 -0.28 15.75
N THR A 256 -11.56 1.02 15.82
CA THR A 256 -10.95 1.66 17.01
C THR A 256 -11.27 3.14 17.10
N THR A 257 -11.31 3.67 18.31
CA THR A 257 -11.26 5.11 18.63
C THR A 257 -9.84 5.61 18.90
N ALA A 258 -8.85 4.70 18.88
CA ALA A 258 -7.45 5.02 19.11
C ALA A 258 -6.61 4.71 17.85
N PRO A 259 -6.76 5.48 16.75
CA PRO A 259 -6.13 5.16 15.46
C PRO A 259 -4.61 5.17 15.50
N TYR A 260 -3.98 5.93 16.39
CA TYR A 260 -2.53 5.90 16.60
C TYR A 260 -2.00 4.56 17.15
N SER A 261 -2.88 3.72 17.74
CA SER A 261 -2.50 2.39 18.20
C SER A 261 -2.23 1.39 17.06
N ILE A 262 -2.72 1.66 15.85
CA ILE A 262 -2.53 0.76 14.70
C ILE A 262 -1.04 0.66 14.34
N GLY A 263 -0.57 -0.58 14.13
CA GLY A 263 0.85 -0.92 13.92
C GLY A 263 1.59 -1.26 15.21
N THR A 264 0.95 -1.21 16.38
CA THR A 264 1.58 -1.44 17.68
C THR A 264 0.92 -2.58 18.46
N TYR A 265 1.53 -2.93 19.59
CA TYR A 265 0.95 -3.80 20.62
C TYR A 265 0.18 -2.91 21.61
N ALA A 266 -1.15 -2.95 21.60
CA ALA A 266 -1.95 -1.97 22.33
C ALA A 266 -3.32 -2.46 22.83
N SER A 267 -3.72 -3.71 22.50
CA SER A 267 -5.03 -4.24 22.92
C SER A 267 -4.91 -5.24 24.07
N HIS A 268 -6.06 -5.68 24.59
CA HIS A 268 -6.15 -6.78 25.53
C HIS A 268 -6.34 -8.14 24.85
N GLY A 269 -5.97 -8.23 23.55
CA GLY A 269 -5.98 -9.47 22.78
C GLY A 269 -6.76 -9.40 21.47
N CYS A 270 -7.70 -8.46 21.31
CA CYS A 270 -8.41 -8.25 20.05
C CYS A 270 -7.49 -7.64 18.97
N ILE A 271 -7.89 -7.78 17.72
CA ILE A 271 -7.21 -7.22 16.55
C ILE A 271 -7.93 -5.92 16.16
N ARG A 272 -7.24 -4.77 16.34
CA ARG A 272 -7.76 -3.45 15.99
C ARG A 272 -7.36 -3.07 14.58
N MET A 273 -8.29 -2.51 13.83
CA MET A 273 -8.08 -1.91 12.51
C MET A 273 -8.51 -0.44 12.52
N PHE A 274 -8.06 0.35 11.55
CA PHE A 274 -8.75 1.62 11.27
C PHE A 274 -10.22 1.35 10.95
N ASN A 275 -11.11 2.28 11.31
CA ASN A 275 -12.55 2.10 11.06
C ASN A 275 -12.85 1.93 9.57
N PHE A 276 -12.25 2.75 8.71
CA PHE A 276 -12.43 2.64 7.25
C PHE A 276 -11.89 1.33 6.66
N ASP A 277 -10.83 0.75 7.26
CA ASP A 277 -10.28 -0.54 6.82
C ASP A 277 -11.20 -1.70 7.20
N VAL A 278 -11.65 -1.75 8.45
CA VAL A 278 -12.57 -2.81 8.88
C VAL A 278 -13.93 -2.70 8.19
N GLU A 279 -14.39 -1.49 7.90
CA GLU A 279 -15.63 -1.25 7.13
C GLU A 279 -15.50 -1.73 5.68
N SER A 280 -14.33 -1.57 5.08
CA SER A 280 -14.03 -2.10 3.75
C SER A 280 -13.87 -3.63 3.75
N LEU A 281 -13.25 -4.20 4.78
CA LEU A 281 -13.00 -5.64 4.90
C LEU A 281 -14.30 -6.41 5.25
N PHE A 282 -15.09 -5.89 6.17
CA PHE A 282 -16.25 -6.57 6.76
C PHE A 282 -17.22 -7.19 5.74
N PRO A 283 -17.69 -6.49 4.68
CA PRO A 283 -18.65 -7.07 3.73
C PRO A 283 -18.05 -8.21 2.90
N GLN A 284 -16.72 -8.26 2.76
CA GLN A 284 -16.03 -9.26 1.95
C GLN A 284 -15.88 -10.61 2.68
N ILE A 285 -15.94 -10.61 4.00
CA ILE A 285 -15.62 -11.78 4.82
C ILE A 285 -16.89 -12.59 5.12
N PRO A 286 -17.05 -13.80 4.57
CA PRO A 286 -18.13 -14.71 4.94
C PRO A 286 -18.01 -15.20 6.38
N MET A 287 -19.12 -15.70 6.94
CA MET A 287 -19.09 -16.52 8.15
C MET A 287 -18.23 -17.76 7.91
N ASN A 288 -17.61 -18.28 8.94
CA ASN A 288 -16.69 -19.42 8.92
C ASN A 288 -15.39 -19.19 8.11
N THR A 289 -15.09 -17.93 7.71
CA THR A 289 -13.80 -17.59 7.11
C THR A 289 -12.67 -17.99 8.06
N LYS A 290 -11.68 -18.73 7.55
CA LYS A 290 -10.50 -19.18 8.30
C LYS A 290 -9.61 -17.98 8.65
N VAL A 291 -9.14 -17.93 9.90
CA VAL A 291 -8.25 -16.89 10.41
C VAL A 291 -7.06 -17.56 11.14
N TYR A 292 -5.87 -17.42 10.60
CA TYR A 292 -4.64 -17.97 11.17
C TYR A 292 -3.87 -16.84 11.87
N ILE A 293 -3.65 -17.00 13.17
CA ILE A 293 -3.00 -15.98 14.02
C ILE A 293 -1.71 -16.56 14.57
N GLY A 294 -0.57 -15.95 14.26
CA GLY A 294 0.72 -16.43 14.77
C GLY A 294 1.87 -15.44 14.56
N THR A 295 3.02 -15.80 15.11
CA THR A 295 4.29 -15.15 14.72
C THR A 295 4.64 -15.53 13.28
N GLN A 296 5.66 -14.87 12.72
CA GLN A 296 6.13 -15.24 11.37
C GLN A 296 6.59 -16.69 11.30
N GLU A 297 7.23 -17.17 12.37
CA GLU A 297 7.76 -18.54 12.49
C GLU A 297 6.62 -19.55 12.65
N GLU A 298 5.58 -19.23 13.43
CA GLU A 298 4.40 -20.07 13.59
C GLU A 298 3.63 -20.21 12.28
N LEU A 299 3.36 -19.08 11.59
CA LEU A 299 2.65 -19.10 10.30
C LEU A 299 3.40 -19.88 9.22
N ALA A 300 4.75 -19.85 9.24
CA ALA A 300 5.57 -20.60 8.29
C ALA A 300 5.56 -22.11 8.53
N LYS A 301 5.15 -22.57 9.72
CA LYS A 301 5.07 -23.99 10.08
C LYS A 301 3.68 -24.59 9.88
N TRP A 302 2.68 -23.78 9.74
CA TRP A 302 1.28 -24.18 9.56
C TRP A 302 0.96 -24.26 8.09
#